data_516adab0194b7dd4d2fe32c2519df8bb
#
_entry.id   516adab0194b7dd4d2fe32c2519df8bb
#
_cell.length_a   1.000
_cell.length_b   1.000
_cell.length_c   1.000
_cell.angle_alpha   90.00
_cell.angle_beta   90.00
_cell.angle_gamma   90.00
#
_symmetry.space_group_name_H-M   'P 1'
#
loop_
_entity.id
_entity.type
_entity.pdbx_description
1 polymer ?
#
loop_
_entity_poly.entity_id
_entity_poly.type
_entity_poly.pdbx_seq_one_letter_code
_entity_poly.pdbx_strand_id
1 'polypeptide(L)'
;MSLFVDTSIWFAAVDAADAGNSGAKDVLRLGEPLVTSDLVLAEAWSLLHHKLNRNTADRFWDGLRRGVATVEPVTLADLESAWQIGQSWQDQDFSMVDCTSFAVMQRLGILRAASLDDDFAVYRFGPNRRQAFTVVR
;
A
#
# COMPACT_ATOMS: atom_id res chain seq x y z
N MET A 1 -16.51 4.27 0.49
CA MET A 1 -15.34 4.19 1.38
C MET A 1 -14.20 3.55 0.61
N SER A 2 -13.06 4.19 0.57
CA SER A 2 -11.93 3.71 -0.23
C SER A 2 -11.03 2.77 0.59
N LEU A 3 -10.36 1.87 -0.12
CA LEU A 3 -9.39 0.94 0.42
C LEU A 3 -8.01 1.24 -0.19
N PHE A 4 -7.05 1.59 0.64
CA PHE A 4 -5.66 1.76 0.20
C PHE A 4 -5.00 0.39 0.11
N VAL A 5 -4.34 0.10 -0.99
CA VAL A 5 -3.75 -1.22 -1.25
C VAL A 5 -2.23 -1.13 -1.23
N ASP A 6 -1.63 -1.87 -0.32
CA ASP A 6 -0.19 -1.96 -0.12
C ASP A 6 0.46 -2.95 -1.11
N THR A 7 1.76 -2.83 -1.26
CA THR A 7 2.59 -3.71 -2.11
C THR A 7 2.36 -5.19 -1.81
N SER A 8 2.27 -5.57 -0.55
CA SER A 8 2.12 -6.98 -0.15
C SER A 8 0.86 -7.62 -0.72
N ILE A 9 -0.24 -6.88 -0.80
CA ILE A 9 -1.50 -7.37 -1.39
C ILE A 9 -1.36 -7.45 -2.91
N TRP A 10 -0.80 -6.43 -3.56
CA TRP A 10 -0.60 -6.47 -5.02
C TRP A 10 0.25 -7.67 -5.42
N PHE A 11 1.38 -7.87 -4.73
CA PHE A 11 2.26 -8.99 -5.02
C PHE A 11 1.54 -10.34 -4.83
N ALA A 12 0.90 -10.53 -3.68
CA ALA A 12 0.21 -11.78 -3.37
C ALA A 12 -0.94 -12.07 -4.36
N ALA A 13 -1.67 -11.03 -4.79
CA ALA A 13 -2.76 -11.18 -5.74
C ALA A 13 -2.27 -11.61 -7.14
N VAL A 14 -1.05 -11.25 -7.51
CA VAL A 14 -0.46 -11.56 -8.83
C VAL A 14 0.27 -12.90 -8.81
N ASP A 15 0.96 -13.23 -7.72
CA ASP A 15 1.73 -14.47 -7.62
C ASP A 15 0.82 -15.63 -7.19
N ALA A 16 0.44 -16.48 -8.13
CA ALA A 16 -0.43 -17.64 -7.88
C ALA A 16 0.18 -18.65 -6.91
N ALA A 17 1.51 -18.66 -6.73
CA ALA A 17 2.19 -19.54 -5.80
C ALA A 17 2.28 -18.97 -4.37
N ASP A 18 1.91 -17.71 -4.17
CA ASP A 18 1.94 -17.09 -2.85
C ASP A 18 0.82 -17.64 -1.97
N ALA A 19 1.16 -17.93 -0.71
CA ALA A 19 0.18 -18.45 0.26
C ALA A 19 -0.99 -17.48 0.47
N GLY A 20 -0.76 -16.18 0.31
CA GLY A 20 -1.77 -15.12 0.45
C GLY A 20 -2.57 -14.85 -0.83
N ASN A 21 -2.35 -15.57 -1.92
CA ASN A 21 -2.94 -15.26 -3.23
C ASN A 21 -4.47 -15.21 -3.18
N SER A 22 -5.12 -16.24 -2.66
CA SER A 22 -6.58 -16.32 -2.59
C SER A 22 -7.16 -15.18 -1.74
N GLY A 23 -6.60 -14.95 -0.55
CA GLY A 23 -7.06 -13.89 0.36
C GLY A 23 -6.86 -12.50 -0.25
N ALA A 24 -5.73 -12.25 -0.90
CA ALA A 24 -5.46 -10.97 -1.56
C ALA A 24 -6.45 -10.70 -2.69
N LYS A 25 -6.75 -11.70 -3.51
CA LYS A 25 -7.76 -11.58 -4.56
C LYS A 25 -9.14 -11.27 -3.99
N ASP A 26 -9.52 -11.93 -2.90
CA ASP A 26 -10.80 -11.68 -2.23
C ASP A 26 -10.89 -10.24 -1.72
N VAL A 27 -9.82 -9.73 -1.11
CA VAL A 27 -9.76 -8.34 -0.63
C VAL A 27 -9.97 -7.35 -1.78
N LEU A 28 -9.31 -7.57 -2.93
CA LEU A 28 -9.45 -6.69 -4.09
C LEU A 28 -10.84 -6.75 -4.73
N ARG A 29 -11.63 -7.76 -4.41
CA ARG A 29 -12.99 -7.96 -4.94
C ARG A 29 -14.10 -7.53 -3.98
N LEU A 30 -13.76 -6.86 -2.87
CA LEU A 30 -14.77 -6.43 -1.88
C LEU A 30 -15.73 -5.36 -2.41
N GLY A 31 -15.40 -4.74 -3.56
CA GLY A 31 -16.26 -3.73 -4.17
C GLY A 31 -15.99 -2.30 -3.70
N GLU A 32 -15.05 -2.10 -2.80
CA GLU A 32 -14.61 -0.76 -2.41
C GLU A 32 -13.76 -0.14 -3.53
N PRO A 33 -13.82 1.20 -3.74
CA PRO A 33 -12.88 1.87 -4.62
C PRO A 33 -11.45 1.64 -4.13
N LEU A 34 -10.57 1.19 -5.01
CA LEU A 34 -9.19 0.90 -4.67
C LEU A 34 -8.31 2.11 -4.95
N VAL A 35 -7.44 2.44 -4.01
CA VAL A 35 -6.45 3.52 -4.13
C VAL A 35 -5.08 2.95 -3.79
N THR A 36 -4.07 3.37 -4.52
CA THR A 36 -2.67 3.06 -4.20
C THR A 36 -1.83 4.31 -4.53
N SER A 37 -0.53 4.27 -4.29
CA SER A 37 0.34 5.38 -4.66
C SER A 37 1.28 4.98 -5.80
N ASP A 38 1.88 5.99 -6.44
CA ASP A 38 2.91 5.76 -7.45
C ASP A 38 4.16 5.10 -6.88
N LEU A 39 4.51 5.37 -5.61
CA LEU A 39 5.64 4.68 -4.97
C LEU A 39 5.31 3.22 -4.66
N VAL A 40 4.09 2.91 -4.26
CA VAL A 40 3.64 1.51 -4.11
C VAL A 40 3.66 0.81 -5.46
N LEU A 41 3.17 1.45 -6.51
CA LEU A 41 3.23 0.90 -7.87
C LEU A 41 4.66 0.56 -8.26
N ALA A 42 5.59 1.48 -8.07
CA ALA A 42 6.99 1.26 -8.41
C ALA A 42 7.61 0.11 -7.60
N GLU A 43 7.33 0.04 -6.31
CA GLU A 43 7.82 -1.03 -5.45
C GLU A 43 7.23 -2.39 -5.86
N ALA A 44 5.93 -2.45 -6.09
CA ALA A 44 5.25 -3.67 -6.50
C ALA A 44 5.75 -4.15 -7.87
N TRP A 45 5.90 -3.23 -8.83
CA TRP A 45 6.45 -3.56 -10.14
C TRP A 45 7.86 -4.14 -10.03
N SER A 46 8.72 -3.49 -9.25
CA SER A 46 10.11 -3.94 -9.06
C SER A 46 10.17 -5.31 -8.40
N LEU A 47 9.33 -5.55 -7.41
CA LEU A 47 9.26 -6.84 -6.72
C LEU A 47 8.78 -7.95 -7.63
N LEU A 48 7.74 -7.69 -8.43
CA LEU A 48 7.21 -8.66 -9.41
C LEU A 48 8.25 -8.96 -10.49
N HIS A 49 8.93 -7.92 -11.01
CA HIS A 49 9.98 -8.07 -11.99
C HIS A 49 11.12 -8.95 -11.45
N HIS A 50 11.57 -8.66 -10.24
CA HIS A 50 12.71 -9.35 -9.63
C HIS A 50 12.37 -10.80 -9.26
N LYS A 51 11.21 -11.04 -8.67
CA LYS A 51 10.84 -12.37 -8.15
C LYS A 51 10.16 -13.27 -9.19
N LEU A 52 9.47 -12.69 -10.15
CA LEU A 52 8.78 -13.45 -11.20
C LEU A 52 9.39 -13.16 -12.57
N ASN A 53 8.86 -12.19 -13.29
CA ASN A 53 9.39 -11.78 -14.58
C ASN A 53 8.82 -10.42 -14.98
N ARG A 54 9.43 -9.84 -16.04
CA ARG A 54 9.03 -8.52 -16.53
C ARG A 54 7.62 -8.53 -17.10
N ASN A 55 7.25 -9.57 -17.84
CA ASN A 55 5.92 -9.62 -18.46
C ASN A 55 4.82 -9.56 -17.40
N THR A 56 4.97 -10.27 -16.30
CA THR A 56 4.03 -10.24 -15.17
C THR A 56 3.98 -8.86 -14.53
N ALA A 57 5.13 -8.24 -14.31
CA ALA A 57 5.21 -6.89 -13.75
C ALA A 57 4.51 -5.87 -14.66
N ASP A 58 4.74 -5.93 -15.97
CA ASP A 58 4.13 -5.03 -16.94
C ASP A 58 2.60 -5.24 -17.04
N ARG A 59 2.13 -6.46 -16.93
CA ARG A 59 0.69 -6.75 -16.92
C ARG A 59 0.01 -6.15 -15.68
N PHE A 60 0.66 -6.23 -14.52
CA PHE A 60 0.19 -5.57 -13.30
C PHE A 60 0.09 -4.05 -13.50
N TRP A 61 1.16 -3.43 -14.03
CA TRP A 61 1.18 -2.00 -14.29
C TRP A 61 0.08 -1.59 -15.28
N ASP A 62 -0.07 -2.35 -16.35
CA ASP A 62 -1.11 -2.08 -17.34
C ASP A 62 -2.53 -2.15 -16.73
N GLY A 63 -2.77 -3.07 -15.80
CA GLY A 63 -4.02 -3.14 -15.07
C GLY A 63 -4.31 -1.84 -14.28
N LEU A 64 -3.30 -1.29 -13.63
CA LEU A 64 -3.44 -0.02 -12.93
C LEU A 64 -3.67 1.14 -13.88
N ARG A 65 -2.97 1.18 -15.02
CA ARG A 65 -3.19 2.18 -16.08
C ARG A 65 -4.63 2.15 -16.60
N ARG A 66 -5.25 0.99 -16.62
CA ARG A 66 -6.64 0.80 -17.10
C ARG A 66 -7.69 1.07 -16.04
N GLY A 67 -7.29 1.43 -14.82
CA GLY A 67 -8.21 1.87 -13.79
C GLY A 67 -8.62 0.83 -12.77
N VAL A 68 -7.86 -0.27 -12.60
CA VAL A 68 -8.10 -1.23 -11.52
C VAL A 68 -8.08 -0.53 -10.16
N ALA A 69 -7.22 0.47 -10.02
CA ALA A 69 -7.16 1.32 -8.82
C ALA A 69 -6.80 2.75 -9.25
N THR A 70 -7.16 3.72 -8.41
CA THR A 70 -6.64 5.08 -8.55
C THR A 70 -5.20 5.10 -8.06
N VAL A 71 -4.28 5.56 -8.89
CA VAL A 71 -2.88 5.74 -8.51
C VAL A 71 -2.67 7.20 -8.11
N GLU A 72 -2.52 7.43 -6.81
CA GLU A 72 -2.35 8.77 -6.26
C GLU A 72 -0.87 9.15 -6.28
N PRO A 73 -0.50 10.30 -6.85
CA PRO A 73 0.88 10.78 -6.79
C PRO A 73 1.28 11.12 -5.35
N VAL A 74 2.45 10.66 -4.93
CA VAL A 74 3.05 11.10 -3.68
C VAL A 74 3.59 12.51 -3.88
N THR A 75 3.08 13.47 -3.10
CA THR A 75 3.48 14.87 -3.20
C THR A 75 4.75 15.15 -2.39
N LEU A 76 5.38 16.30 -2.63
CA LEU A 76 6.51 16.74 -1.79
C LEU A 76 6.07 16.90 -0.32
N ALA A 77 4.85 17.36 -0.07
CA ALA A 77 4.30 17.45 1.28
C ALA A 77 4.14 16.07 1.92
N ASP A 78 3.72 15.07 1.15
CA ASP A 78 3.66 13.67 1.63
C ASP A 78 5.04 13.16 2.00
N LEU A 79 6.05 13.45 1.19
CA LEU A 79 7.44 13.05 1.47
C LEU A 79 7.95 13.69 2.77
N GLU A 80 7.63 14.95 3.01
CA GLU A 80 8.00 15.63 4.26
C GLU A 80 7.27 15.00 5.45
N SER A 81 5.99 14.72 5.32
CA SER A 81 5.22 14.01 6.36
C SER A 81 5.80 12.62 6.63
N ALA A 82 6.17 11.90 5.57
CA ALA A 82 6.79 10.57 5.68
C ALA A 82 8.12 10.63 6.41
N TRP A 83 8.94 11.65 6.14
CA TRP A 83 10.19 11.89 6.87
C TRP A 83 9.93 12.05 8.38
N GLN A 84 8.96 12.90 8.74
CA GLN A 84 8.59 13.12 10.15
C GLN A 84 8.10 11.82 10.81
N ILE A 85 7.30 11.02 10.10
CA ILE A 85 6.86 9.70 10.60
C ILE A 85 8.07 8.81 10.87
N GLY A 86 9.00 8.72 9.92
CA GLY A 86 10.20 7.91 10.08
C GLY A 86 11.04 8.32 11.30
N GLN A 87 11.18 9.62 11.51
CA GLN A 87 11.92 10.15 12.67
C GLN A 87 11.21 9.85 13.99
N SER A 88 9.88 9.89 14.00
CA SER A 88 9.09 9.68 15.21
C SER A 88 8.95 8.20 15.59
N TRP A 89 9.22 7.29 14.65
CA TRP A 89 9.05 5.85 14.80
C TRP A 89 10.33 5.08 14.52
N GLN A 90 11.49 5.58 14.96
CA GLN A 90 12.79 4.97 14.70
C GLN A 90 12.95 3.57 15.30
N ASP A 91 12.15 3.23 16.30
CA ASP A 91 12.09 1.89 16.89
C ASP A 91 11.35 0.88 16.04
N GLN A 92 10.67 1.34 14.98
CA GLN A 92 10.00 0.48 14.01
C GLN A 92 10.78 0.47 12.69
N ASP A 93 10.76 -0.66 12.01
CA ASP A 93 11.44 -0.81 10.72
C ASP A 93 10.48 -0.49 9.56
N PHE A 94 9.81 0.65 9.63
CA PHE A 94 8.95 1.11 8.54
C PHE A 94 9.81 1.49 7.33
N SER A 95 9.45 0.98 6.16
CA SER A 95 10.10 1.40 4.92
C SER A 95 9.68 2.83 4.55
N MET A 96 10.44 3.43 3.63
CA MET A 96 10.05 4.73 3.07
C MET A 96 8.68 4.64 2.40
N VAL A 97 8.40 3.53 1.71
CA VAL A 97 7.09 3.33 1.05
C VAL A 97 5.98 3.21 2.08
N ASP A 98 6.21 2.53 3.21
CA ASP A 98 5.24 2.49 4.32
C ASP A 98 4.94 3.90 4.82
N CYS A 99 5.96 4.66 5.14
CA CYS A 99 5.80 6.02 5.67
C CYS A 99 5.07 6.94 4.68
N THR A 100 5.37 6.85 3.39
CA THR A 100 4.66 7.62 2.35
C THR A 100 3.21 7.15 2.21
N SER A 101 2.95 5.86 2.35
CA SER A 101 1.58 5.33 2.33
C SER A 101 0.77 5.86 3.50
N PHE A 102 1.33 5.88 4.72
CA PHE A 102 0.67 6.46 5.88
C PHE A 102 0.34 7.95 5.66
N ALA A 103 1.28 8.71 5.10
CA ALA A 103 1.08 10.13 4.81
C ALA A 103 -0.03 10.35 3.77
N VAL A 104 -0.02 9.60 2.68
CA VAL A 104 -1.03 9.69 1.62
C VAL A 104 -2.41 9.33 2.17
N MET A 105 -2.52 8.25 2.93
CA MET A 105 -3.78 7.83 3.53
C MET A 105 -4.36 8.91 4.44
N GLN A 106 -3.52 9.52 5.29
CA GLN A 106 -3.96 10.60 6.18
C GLN A 106 -4.43 11.82 5.37
N ARG A 107 -3.69 12.21 4.34
CA ARG A 107 -4.07 13.33 3.47
C ARG A 107 -5.40 13.11 2.79
N LEU A 108 -5.66 11.91 2.31
CA LEU A 108 -6.90 11.57 1.61
C LEU A 108 -8.04 11.18 2.54
N GLY A 109 -7.80 11.05 3.84
CA GLY A 109 -8.80 10.62 4.80
C GLY A 109 -9.18 9.15 4.67
N ILE A 110 -8.29 8.32 4.12
CA ILE A 110 -8.52 6.88 3.98
C ILE A 110 -8.06 6.18 5.26
N LEU A 111 -8.97 5.44 5.89
CA LEU A 111 -8.71 4.77 7.16
C LEU A 111 -8.54 3.25 7.03
N ARG A 112 -8.84 2.69 5.86
CA ARG A 112 -8.79 1.25 5.60
C ARG A 112 -7.61 0.95 4.69
N ALA A 113 -6.75 0.01 5.11
CA ALA A 113 -5.59 -0.43 4.35
C ALA A 113 -5.62 -1.93 4.14
N ALA A 114 -5.44 -2.37 2.91
CA ALA A 114 -5.22 -3.77 2.58
C ALA A 114 -3.71 -4.04 2.62
N SER A 115 -3.27 -4.85 3.57
CA SER A 115 -1.86 -5.19 3.76
C SER A 115 -1.71 -6.53 4.46
N LEU A 116 -0.72 -7.29 4.07
CA LEU A 116 -0.30 -8.52 4.77
C LEU A 116 0.73 -8.22 5.85
N ASP A 117 1.30 -7.00 5.85
CA ASP A 117 2.28 -6.57 6.85
C ASP A 117 1.57 -6.02 8.09
N ASP A 118 2.23 -6.13 9.23
CA ASP A 118 1.70 -5.59 10.49
C ASP A 118 1.93 -4.08 10.64
N ASP A 119 2.75 -3.47 9.79
CA ASP A 119 3.17 -2.07 9.91
C ASP A 119 1.98 -1.11 9.92
N PHE A 120 0.97 -1.36 9.08
CA PHE A 120 -0.25 -0.53 9.04
C PHE A 120 -1.09 -0.67 10.32
N ALA A 121 -0.98 -1.79 11.03
CA ALA A 121 -1.65 -1.99 12.31
C ALA A 121 -0.87 -1.39 13.47
N VAL A 122 0.46 -1.34 13.37
CA VAL A 122 1.34 -0.79 14.41
C VAL A 122 1.32 0.72 14.43
N TYR A 123 1.35 1.36 13.27
CA TYR A 123 1.39 2.82 13.14
C TYR A 123 0.15 3.46 13.75
N ARG A 124 0.36 4.55 14.50
CA ARG A 124 -0.71 5.34 15.12
C ARG A 124 -0.53 6.81 14.76
N PHE A 125 -1.64 7.51 14.63
CA PHE A 125 -1.64 8.91 14.23
C PHE A 125 -2.71 9.69 15.01
N GLY A 126 -2.81 11.00 14.68
CA GLY A 126 -3.75 11.89 15.35
C GLY A 126 -3.32 12.26 16.77
N PRO A 127 -4.17 13.02 17.50
CA PRO A 127 -3.84 13.48 18.86
C PRO A 127 -3.53 12.30 19.79
N ASN A 128 -2.38 12.38 20.44
CA ASN A 128 -1.91 11.36 21.39
C ASN A 128 -1.78 9.96 20.76
N ARG A 129 -1.60 9.86 19.43
CA ARG A 129 -1.48 8.61 18.70
C ARG A 129 -2.63 7.62 18.98
N ARG A 130 -3.85 8.13 19.06
CA ARG A 130 -5.03 7.33 19.38
C ARG A 130 -5.70 6.70 18.17
N GLN A 131 -5.41 7.20 16.98
CA GLN A 131 -6.02 6.69 15.75
C GLN A 131 -5.17 5.62 15.12
N ALA A 132 -5.82 4.65 14.50
CA ALA A 132 -5.19 3.55 13.78
C ALA A 132 -5.94 3.29 12.49
N PHE A 133 -5.21 2.77 11.49
CA PHE A 133 -5.86 2.24 10.30
C PHE A 133 -6.55 0.90 10.62
N THR A 134 -7.66 0.65 9.94
CA THR A 134 -8.26 -0.69 9.91
C THR A 134 -7.56 -1.49 8.83
N VAL A 135 -6.93 -2.60 9.21
CA VAL A 135 -6.18 -3.45 8.27
C VAL A 135 -7.10 -4.56 7.76
N VAL A 136 -7.15 -4.69 6.44
CA VAL A 136 -7.94 -5.70 5.72
C VAL A 136 -6.98 -6.67 5.06
N ARG A 137 -7.22 -7.97 5.24
CA ARG A 137 -6.38 -9.02 4.65
C ARG A 137 -7.10 -10.36 4.52
#